data_5277a9fb6e64e8e7773b427a58e1a887
#
_entry.id   5277a9fb6e64e8e7773b427a58e1a887
#
_cell.length_a   1.000
_cell.length_b   1.000
_cell.length_c   1.000
_cell.angle_alpha   90.00
_cell.angle_beta   90.00
_cell.angle_gamma   90.00
#
_symmetry.space_group_name_H-M   'P 1'
#
loop_
_entity.id
_entity.type
_entity.pdbx_description
1 polymer ?
#
loop_
_entity_poly.entity_id
_entity_poly.type
_entity_poly.pdbx_seq_one_letter_code
_entity_poly.pdbx_strand_id
1 'polypeptide(L)'
;MAHHYQAYLQKKGLSPLTKVDESIPFYLDLIGSIQIKRPILGVPQTVIRPLTTYEETKTIVQELEDVGITNLQIRYAGWLKGGLEHDFPKKIRWEKAVGGKKGFNELKVFLDDRNIGFFPDVTFMTAGKNRLFDGVFPTRDAARFLNRTLAKSYKFDRATYQAVATDYRYILAAPRLSNVMDGFLKDYKKLELSTLSLNDLAFELNSDFRYNPKKLTDREQAKNLVIDGFAKLKDYELMLNGGFAYGLPFAKHVINAPDALNGYAMIDEMVPFYQIALRGFVNYAGEAINFAYNPTEKKLR
;
A
#
# COMPACT_ATOMS: atom_id res chain seq x y z
N MET A 1 -29.09 -3.60 7.32
CA MET A 1 -28.21 -2.64 6.60
C MET A 1 -26.99 -3.33 6.00
N ALA A 2 -26.17 -4.08 6.74
CA ALA A 2 -24.98 -4.76 6.20
C ALA A 2 -25.26 -5.70 5.02
N HIS A 3 -26.31 -6.55 5.08
CA HIS A 3 -26.69 -7.42 3.96
C HIS A 3 -27.08 -6.65 2.69
N HIS A 4 -27.75 -5.49 2.83
CA HIS A 4 -28.05 -4.66 1.66
C HIS A 4 -26.77 -4.07 1.06
N TYR A 5 -25.80 -3.71 1.90
CA TYR A 5 -24.51 -3.22 1.43
C TYR A 5 -23.68 -4.33 0.80
N GLN A 6 -23.70 -5.55 1.35
CA GLN A 6 -23.11 -6.73 0.71
C GLN A 6 -23.71 -6.97 -0.68
N ALA A 7 -25.04 -6.96 -0.80
CA ALA A 7 -25.71 -7.11 -2.09
C ALA A 7 -25.32 -5.99 -3.09
N TYR A 8 -25.11 -4.77 -2.62
CA TYR A 8 -24.58 -3.68 -3.44
C TYR A 8 -23.15 -3.96 -3.90
N LEU A 9 -22.26 -4.38 -3.01
CA LEU A 9 -20.87 -4.71 -3.34
C LEU A 9 -20.80 -5.91 -4.32
N GLN A 10 -21.67 -6.91 -4.15
CA GLN A 10 -21.79 -8.04 -5.11
C GLN A 10 -22.18 -7.55 -6.51
N LYS A 11 -23.15 -6.63 -6.61
CA LYS A 11 -23.49 -6.00 -7.90
C LYS A 11 -22.34 -5.20 -8.52
N LYS A 12 -21.37 -4.78 -7.69
CA LYS A 12 -20.13 -4.10 -8.13
C LYS A 12 -18.97 -5.05 -8.42
N GLY A 13 -19.19 -6.36 -8.32
CA GLY A 13 -18.21 -7.38 -8.68
C GLY A 13 -17.52 -8.07 -7.50
N LEU A 14 -17.88 -7.74 -6.24
CA LEU A 14 -17.37 -8.47 -5.08
C LEU A 14 -17.97 -9.88 -5.07
N SER A 15 -17.12 -10.89 -5.13
CA SER A 15 -17.53 -12.30 -5.12
C SER A 15 -17.30 -12.95 -3.75
N PRO A 16 -18.17 -13.88 -3.31
CA PRO A 16 -17.91 -14.66 -2.12
C PRO A 16 -16.60 -15.45 -2.23
N LEU A 17 -15.93 -15.67 -1.09
CA LEU A 17 -14.79 -16.58 -1.02
C LEU A 17 -15.25 -18.00 -1.40
N THR A 18 -14.56 -18.60 -2.36
CA THR A 18 -14.86 -19.95 -2.85
C THR A 18 -14.35 -21.04 -1.92
N LYS A 19 -13.32 -20.75 -1.14
CA LYS A 19 -12.78 -21.60 -0.07
C LYS A 19 -12.60 -20.74 1.17
N VAL A 20 -13.00 -21.30 2.30
CA VAL A 20 -12.59 -20.79 3.61
C VAL A 20 -11.35 -21.59 3.96
N ASP A 21 -10.20 -20.92 4.09
CA ASP A 21 -8.99 -21.58 4.55
C ASP A 21 -9.24 -22.21 5.92
N GLU A 22 -8.74 -23.43 6.13
CA GLU A 22 -8.90 -24.13 7.42
C GLU A 22 -8.18 -23.39 8.56
N SER A 23 -7.18 -22.58 8.22
CA SER A 23 -6.42 -21.75 9.15
C SER A 23 -6.55 -20.26 8.80
N ILE A 24 -6.68 -19.43 9.85
CA ILE A 24 -6.72 -17.97 9.70
C ILE A 24 -5.37 -17.48 9.19
N PRO A 25 -5.31 -16.66 8.11
CA PRO A 25 -4.06 -16.08 7.64
C PRO A 25 -3.40 -15.19 8.70
N PHE A 26 -2.11 -15.38 8.94
CA PHE A 26 -1.31 -14.50 9.76
C PHE A 26 -0.61 -13.46 8.86
N TYR A 27 -0.97 -12.20 9.04
CA TYR A 27 -0.40 -11.11 8.24
C TYR A 27 0.83 -10.54 8.89
N LEU A 28 1.95 -10.58 8.16
CA LEU A 28 3.21 -10.00 8.57
C LEU A 28 3.54 -8.81 7.67
N ASP A 29 3.52 -7.60 8.23
CA ASP A 29 3.86 -6.36 7.52
C ASP A 29 5.31 -5.97 7.82
N LEU A 30 6.19 -6.13 6.82
CA LEU A 30 7.62 -5.87 6.93
C LEU A 30 8.02 -4.63 6.15
N ILE A 31 8.79 -3.78 6.79
CA ILE A 31 9.41 -2.60 6.18
C ILE A 31 10.88 -2.89 5.94
N GLY A 32 11.24 -3.11 4.67
CA GLY A 32 12.61 -3.39 4.25
C GLY A 32 13.55 -2.21 4.47
N SER A 33 13.19 -1.03 3.97
CA SER A 33 14.04 0.15 4.12
C SER A 33 13.26 1.45 4.15
N ILE A 34 13.85 2.44 4.82
CA ILE A 34 13.30 3.80 4.95
C ILE A 34 14.35 4.84 4.58
N GLN A 35 13.87 6.07 4.30
CA GLN A 35 14.71 7.24 4.16
C GLN A 35 14.86 7.94 5.51
N ILE A 36 16.10 8.22 5.91
CA ILE A 36 16.41 9.02 7.09
C ILE A 36 17.29 10.21 6.70
N LYS A 37 17.17 11.31 7.45
CA LYS A 37 18.12 12.43 7.36
C LYS A 37 19.29 12.17 8.29
N ARG A 38 20.50 12.16 7.76
CA ARG A 38 21.73 12.02 8.52
C ARG A 38 22.70 13.13 8.14
N PRO A 39 23.32 13.83 9.09
CA PRO A 39 24.38 14.79 8.80
C PRO A 39 25.62 14.05 8.30
N ILE A 40 26.07 14.41 7.09
CA ILE A 40 27.35 13.95 6.52
C ILE A 40 28.18 15.20 6.33
N LEU A 41 29.33 15.26 6.98
CA LEU A 41 30.19 16.46 7.03
C LEU A 41 29.42 17.75 7.40
N GLY A 42 28.49 17.65 8.36
CA GLY A 42 27.67 18.77 8.80
C GLY A 42 26.47 19.12 7.89
N VAL A 43 26.35 18.48 6.72
CA VAL A 43 25.25 18.73 5.78
C VAL A 43 24.18 17.63 5.92
N PRO A 44 22.90 17.96 6.21
CA PRO A 44 21.82 16.97 6.27
C PRO A 44 21.62 16.31 4.90
N GLN A 45 21.86 15.01 4.82
CA GLN A 45 21.63 14.22 3.62
C GLN A 45 20.58 13.14 3.87
N THR A 46 19.81 12.82 2.83
CA THR A 46 18.87 11.70 2.86
C THR A 46 19.63 10.42 2.50
N VAL A 47 19.66 9.48 3.43
CA VAL A 47 20.28 8.16 3.24
C VAL A 47 19.24 7.07 3.42
N ILE A 48 19.45 5.91 2.79
CA ILE A 48 18.63 4.73 2.98
C ILE A 48 19.14 3.98 4.20
N ARG A 49 18.22 3.62 5.08
CA ARG A 49 18.47 2.74 6.22
C ARG A 49 17.66 1.46 6.06
N PRO A 50 18.29 0.28 6.01
CA PRO A 50 17.58 -0.98 6.10
C PRO A 50 16.97 -1.14 7.49
N LEU A 51 15.77 -1.71 7.57
CA LEU A 51 15.08 -2.09 8.80
C LEU A 51 14.95 -3.60 8.87
N THR A 52 14.46 -4.25 7.81
CA THR A 52 14.35 -5.70 7.71
C THR A 52 14.87 -6.12 6.33
N THR A 53 16.02 -6.73 6.27
CA THR A 53 16.58 -7.26 5.03
C THR A 53 15.91 -8.57 4.61
N TYR A 54 16.15 -9.04 3.40
CA TYR A 54 15.61 -10.32 2.94
C TYR A 54 16.13 -11.52 3.77
N GLU A 55 17.36 -11.47 4.24
CA GLU A 55 17.91 -12.52 5.11
C GLU A 55 17.24 -12.52 6.50
N GLU A 56 17.06 -11.34 7.09
CA GLU A 56 16.31 -11.21 8.35
C GLU A 56 14.86 -11.66 8.19
N THR A 57 14.25 -11.43 7.03
CA THR A 57 12.89 -11.93 6.72
C THR A 57 12.84 -13.46 6.77
N LYS A 58 13.85 -14.15 6.21
CA LYS A 58 13.93 -15.62 6.29
C LYS A 58 14.03 -16.11 7.72
N THR A 59 14.85 -15.44 8.55
CA THR A 59 15.00 -15.76 9.98
C THR A 59 13.67 -15.59 10.72
N ILE A 60 12.98 -14.46 10.52
CA ILE A 60 11.66 -14.20 11.14
C ILE A 60 10.65 -15.28 10.75
N VAL A 61 10.62 -15.68 9.47
CA VAL A 61 9.73 -16.74 9.00
C VAL A 61 10.03 -18.06 9.71
N GLN A 62 11.29 -18.46 9.82
CA GLN A 62 11.70 -19.69 10.52
C GLN A 62 11.28 -19.66 11.99
N GLU A 63 11.52 -18.55 12.69
CA GLU A 63 11.11 -18.38 14.08
C GLU A 63 9.58 -18.48 14.27
N LEU A 64 8.79 -17.97 13.31
CA LEU A 64 7.33 -18.09 13.34
C LEU A 64 6.85 -19.52 13.05
N GLU A 65 7.49 -20.21 12.11
CA GLU A 65 7.21 -21.63 11.83
C GLU A 65 7.54 -22.52 13.05
N ASP A 66 8.63 -22.25 13.74
CA ASP A 66 9.06 -22.99 14.94
C ASP A 66 8.05 -22.90 16.09
N VAL A 67 7.28 -21.83 16.16
CA VAL A 67 6.17 -21.67 17.12
C VAL A 67 4.80 -22.06 16.54
N GLY A 68 4.77 -22.69 15.35
CA GLY A 68 3.57 -23.28 14.74
C GLY A 68 2.72 -22.32 13.92
N ILE A 69 3.23 -21.14 13.55
CA ILE A 69 2.53 -20.20 12.66
C ILE A 69 2.93 -20.49 11.22
N THR A 70 2.02 -21.10 10.44
CA THR A 70 2.33 -21.62 9.10
C THR A 70 1.58 -20.91 7.96
N ASN A 71 0.36 -20.37 8.20
CA ASN A 71 -0.40 -19.65 7.17
C ASN A 71 0.03 -18.17 7.12
N LEU A 72 1.25 -17.91 6.67
CA LEU A 72 1.83 -16.58 6.61
C LEU A 72 1.48 -15.88 5.30
N GLN A 73 1.10 -14.59 5.42
CA GLN A 73 0.90 -13.67 4.29
C GLN A 73 1.78 -12.45 4.53
N ILE A 74 2.87 -12.33 3.78
CA ILE A 74 3.91 -11.33 4.02
C ILE A 74 3.76 -10.17 3.05
N ARG A 75 3.41 -8.98 3.58
CA ARG A 75 3.59 -7.72 2.88
C ARG A 75 5.01 -7.23 3.10
N TYR A 76 5.71 -6.94 2.00
CA TYR A 76 7.08 -6.41 2.09
C TYR A 76 7.18 -5.06 1.40
N ALA A 77 7.23 -3.98 2.17
CA ALA A 77 7.40 -2.62 1.69
C ALA A 77 8.87 -2.19 1.66
N GLY A 78 9.20 -1.19 0.85
CA GLY A 78 10.57 -0.61 0.83
C GLY A 78 11.62 -1.43 0.08
N TRP A 79 11.22 -2.30 -0.84
CA TRP A 79 12.09 -3.09 -1.72
C TRP A 79 12.53 -2.35 -2.99
N LEU A 80 11.77 -1.31 -3.37
CA LEU A 80 12.11 -0.44 -4.48
C LEU A 80 13.10 0.64 -4.06
N LYS A 81 13.94 1.09 -4.99
CA LYS A 81 14.92 2.15 -4.75
C LYS A 81 14.26 3.38 -4.16
N GLY A 82 14.79 3.82 -3.03
CA GLY A 82 14.21 4.90 -2.24
C GLY A 82 13.44 4.41 -1.00
N GLY A 83 13.35 3.08 -0.81
CA GLY A 83 12.72 2.48 0.36
C GLY A 83 11.21 2.68 0.37
N LEU A 84 10.63 2.78 1.56
CA LEU A 84 9.19 2.98 1.76
C LEU A 84 8.64 4.19 0.99
N GLU A 85 9.47 5.22 0.77
CA GLU A 85 9.13 6.44 0.04
C GLU A 85 9.73 6.45 -1.37
N HIS A 86 9.63 5.34 -2.10
CA HIS A 86 10.14 5.24 -3.46
C HIS A 86 9.46 6.24 -4.41
N ASP A 87 10.13 6.50 -5.53
CA ASP A 87 9.61 7.32 -6.62
C ASP A 87 8.49 6.59 -7.39
N PHE A 88 7.84 7.26 -8.36
CA PHE A 88 6.85 6.59 -9.21
C PHE A 88 7.45 5.36 -9.90
N PRO A 89 6.86 4.18 -9.70
CA PRO A 89 7.49 2.92 -10.07
C PRO A 89 7.30 2.57 -11.56
N LYS A 90 7.63 3.49 -12.48
CA LYS A 90 7.59 3.19 -13.93
C LYS A 90 8.55 2.09 -14.36
N LYS A 91 9.60 1.86 -13.57
CA LYS A 91 10.59 0.79 -13.74
C LYS A 91 10.95 0.25 -12.37
N ILE A 92 11.13 -1.06 -12.30
CA ILE A 92 11.63 -1.69 -11.08
C ILE A 92 13.11 -1.38 -10.94
N ARG A 93 13.41 -0.59 -9.91
CA ARG A 93 14.78 -0.31 -9.45
C ARG A 93 14.91 -0.88 -8.04
N TRP A 94 15.87 -1.75 -7.86
CA TRP A 94 16.07 -2.49 -6.63
C TRP A 94 16.73 -1.65 -5.55
N GLU A 95 16.23 -1.74 -4.32
CA GLU A 95 16.94 -1.21 -3.16
C GLU A 95 18.06 -2.19 -2.75
N LYS A 96 19.29 -1.71 -2.85
CA LYS A 96 20.47 -2.55 -2.57
C LYS A 96 20.66 -2.81 -1.08
N ALA A 97 20.20 -1.88 -0.23
CA ALA A 97 20.37 -1.96 1.21
C ALA A 97 19.65 -3.16 1.86
N VAL A 98 18.62 -3.70 1.21
CA VAL A 98 17.86 -4.87 1.68
C VAL A 98 18.28 -6.19 1.03
N GLY A 99 19.24 -6.17 0.09
CA GLY A 99 19.72 -7.36 -0.62
C GLY A 99 19.60 -7.29 -2.14
N GLY A 100 18.97 -6.23 -2.70
CA GLY A 100 18.85 -6.02 -4.14
C GLY A 100 18.08 -7.13 -4.87
N LYS A 101 18.30 -7.24 -6.19
CA LYS A 101 17.61 -8.24 -7.02
C LYS A 101 17.92 -9.69 -6.63
N LYS A 102 19.18 -9.96 -6.29
CA LYS A 102 19.62 -11.33 -5.94
C LYS A 102 18.90 -11.79 -4.68
N GLY A 103 18.97 -11.02 -3.60
CA GLY A 103 18.31 -11.36 -2.32
C GLY A 103 16.79 -11.47 -2.46
N PHE A 104 16.17 -10.62 -3.31
CA PHE A 104 14.75 -10.73 -3.58
C PHE A 104 14.37 -12.09 -4.21
N ASN A 105 15.12 -12.53 -5.21
CA ASN A 105 14.87 -13.82 -5.85
C ASN A 105 15.11 -15.00 -4.89
N GLU A 106 16.13 -14.91 -4.05
CA GLU A 106 16.43 -15.92 -3.02
C GLU A 106 15.30 -15.97 -1.97
N LEU A 107 14.80 -14.82 -1.54
CA LEU A 107 13.64 -14.76 -0.65
C LEU A 107 12.38 -15.33 -1.31
N LYS A 108 12.11 -14.97 -2.58
CA LYS A 108 10.98 -15.52 -3.33
C LYS A 108 10.99 -17.04 -3.32
N VAL A 109 12.10 -17.67 -3.74
CA VAL A 109 12.23 -19.12 -3.76
C VAL A 109 12.03 -19.72 -2.36
N PHE A 110 12.64 -19.13 -1.34
CA PHE A 110 12.51 -19.57 0.05
C PHE A 110 11.06 -19.57 0.55
N LEU A 111 10.25 -18.56 0.16
CA LEU A 111 8.84 -18.44 0.53
C LEU A 111 7.94 -19.35 -0.30
N ASP A 112 8.21 -19.46 -1.61
CA ASP A 112 7.49 -20.35 -2.53
C ASP A 112 7.61 -21.82 -2.08
N ASP A 113 8.81 -22.27 -1.68
CA ASP A 113 9.07 -23.64 -1.17
C ASP A 113 8.27 -23.95 0.11
N ARG A 114 7.83 -22.93 0.86
CA ARG A 114 7.05 -23.02 2.09
C ARG A 114 5.56 -22.72 1.91
N ASN A 115 5.14 -22.44 0.68
CA ASN A 115 3.77 -22.01 0.37
C ASN A 115 3.32 -20.78 1.19
N ILE A 116 4.23 -19.83 1.40
CA ILE A 116 4.00 -18.56 2.11
C ILE A 116 3.67 -17.48 1.09
N GLY A 117 2.57 -16.75 1.33
CA GLY A 117 2.17 -15.64 0.47
C GLY A 117 3.15 -14.46 0.56
N PHE A 118 3.74 -14.07 -0.57
CA PHE A 118 4.68 -12.96 -0.65
C PHE A 118 4.14 -11.82 -1.49
N PHE A 119 3.82 -10.70 -0.88
CA PHE A 119 3.19 -9.53 -1.47
C PHE A 119 4.15 -8.32 -1.44
N PRO A 120 5.03 -8.16 -2.45
CA PRO A 120 5.84 -6.96 -2.57
C PRO A 120 4.94 -5.72 -2.70
N ASP A 121 5.16 -4.72 -1.84
CA ASP A 121 4.31 -3.54 -1.77
C ASP A 121 4.73 -2.45 -2.74
N VAL A 122 3.76 -1.77 -3.35
CA VAL A 122 4.00 -0.67 -4.27
C VAL A 122 3.02 0.48 -4.04
N THR A 123 3.55 1.70 -4.18
CA THR A 123 2.80 2.96 -4.09
C THR A 123 2.71 3.58 -5.48
N PHE A 124 1.50 3.82 -5.99
CA PHE A 124 1.27 4.40 -7.31
C PHE A 124 0.78 5.84 -7.29
N MET A 125 -0.03 6.20 -6.29
CA MET A 125 -0.71 7.50 -6.25
C MET A 125 0.11 8.61 -5.63
N THR A 126 1.19 8.26 -4.92
CA THR A 126 2.10 9.25 -4.33
C THR A 126 3.55 8.97 -4.73
N ALA A 127 4.34 10.03 -4.90
CA ALA A 127 5.76 9.93 -5.20
C ALA A 127 6.58 10.83 -4.31
N GLY A 128 7.80 10.43 -4.04
CA GLY A 128 8.79 11.26 -3.36
C GLY A 128 9.07 12.57 -4.09
N LYS A 129 9.94 13.39 -3.50
CA LYS A 129 10.38 14.64 -4.10
C LYS A 129 11.07 14.37 -5.43
N ASN A 130 10.92 15.34 -6.35
CA ASN A 130 11.64 15.33 -7.63
C ASN A 130 13.15 15.20 -7.39
N ARG A 131 13.73 14.11 -7.88
CA ARG A 131 15.15 13.85 -7.92
C ARG A 131 15.63 13.90 -9.36
N LEU A 132 16.87 14.28 -9.57
CA LEU A 132 17.45 14.27 -10.90
C LEU A 132 17.39 12.85 -11.49
N PHE A 133 16.81 12.74 -12.69
CA PHE A 133 16.71 11.50 -13.47
C PHE A 133 15.77 10.40 -12.87
N ASP A 134 14.81 10.76 -12.02
CA ASP A 134 13.78 9.85 -11.51
C ASP A 134 12.63 9.62 -12.51
N GLY A 135 12.54 10.46 -13.55
CA GLY A 135 11.47 10.40 -14.56
C GLY A 135 10.15 11.05 -14.12
N VAL A 136 10.13 11.69 -12.96
CA VAL A 136 8.98 12.44 -12.43
C VAL A 136 9.12 13.90 -12.81
N PHE A 137 8.09 14.45 -13.44
CA PHE A 137 7.98 15.88 -13.74
C PHE A 137 6.76 16.43 -13.01
N PRO A 138 6.91 17.04 -11.82
CA PRO A 138 5.79 17.46 -10.98
C PRO A 138 4.77 18.33 -11.72
N THR A 139 5.21 19.23 -12.59
CA THR A 139 4.32 20.09 -13.39
C THR A 139 3.43 19.32 -14.35
N ARG A 140 3.88 18.15 -14.83
CA ARG A 140 3.17 17.26 -15.74
C ARG A 140 2.41 16.17 -14.99
N ASP A 141 3.05 15.53 -14.04
CA ASP A 141 2.61 14.25 -13.45
C ASP A 141 1.83 14.43 -12.15
N ALA A 142 2.07 15.50 -11.37
CA ALA A 142 1.33 15.74 -10.14
C ALA A 142 -0.06 16.34 -10.42
N ALA A 143 -1.02 15.96 -9.59
CA ALA A 143 -2.34 16.59 -9.51
C ALA A 143 -2.23 18.04 -9.03
N ARG A 144 -3.31 18.80 -9.16
CA ARG A 144 -3.41 20.20 -8.72
C ARG A 144 -4.61 20.39 -7.80
N PHE A 145 -4.39 21.18 -6.77
CA PHE A 145 -5.47 21.68 -5.91
C PHE A 145 -6.38 22.67 -6.69
N LEU A 146 -7.50 23.05 -6.10
CA LEU A 146 -8.44 24.00 -6.67
C LEU A 146 -7.78 25.35 -7.02
N ASN A 147 -6.84 25.80 -6.21
CA ASN A 147 -6.03 27.00 -6.46
C ASN A 147 -4.92 26.81 -7.53
N ARG A 148 -4.91 25.68 -8.23
CA ARG A 148 -3.96 25.32 -9.31
C ARG A 148 -2.53 25.06 -8.85
N THR A 149 -2.22 25.12 -7.57
CA THR A 149 -0.90 24.71 -7.05
C THR A 149 -0.75 23.17 -7.12
N LEU A 150 0.48 22.70 -7.15
CA LEU A 150 0.76 21.27 -7.18
C LEU A 150 0.28 20.60 -5.89
N ALA A 151 -0.47 19.50 -6.04
CA ALA A 151 -0.96 18.74 -4.90
C ALA A 151 0.18 18.02 -4.21
N LYS A 152 0.31 18.26 -2.91
CA LYS A 152 1.36 17.71 -2.04
C LYS A 152 0.72 17.13 -0.79
N SER A 153 1.17 15.94 -0.40
CA SER A 153 0.90 15.34 0.91
C SER A 153 2.11 15.62 1.80
N TYR A 154 1.93 16.33 2.89
CA TYR A 154 2.99 16.71 3.82
C TYR A 154 3.09 15.70 4.95
N LYS A 155 4.32 15.43 5.41
CA LYS A 155 4.50 14.77 6.71
C LYS A 155 4.22 15.75 7.84
N PHE A 156 3.68 15.23 8.93
CA PHE A 156 3.43 15.97 10.15
C PHE A 156 4.50 15.65 11.19
N ASP A 157 4.98 16.69 11.86
CA ASP A 157 5.78 16.53 13.05
C ASP A 157 4.87 16.10 14.21
N ARG A 158 5.17 14.94 14.82
CA ARG A 158 4.34 14.37 15.89
C ARG A 158 4.36 15.18 17.17
N ALA A 159 5.42 15.95 17.43
CA ALA A 159 5.54 16.76 18.62
C ALA A 159 4.76 18.08 18.52
N THR A 160 4.74 18.68 17.33
CA THR A 160 4.11 19.99 17.11
C THR A 160 2.77 19.92 16.40
N TYR A 161 2.42 18.74 15.84
CA TYR A 161 1.26 18.52 14.94
C TYR A 161 1.23 19.46 13.72
N GLN A 162 2.38 19.99 13.32
CA GLN A 162 2.51 20.89 12.18
C GLN A 162 3.03 20.16 10.96
N ALA A 163 2.57 20.59 9.77
CA ALA A 163 3.08 20.09 8.52
C ALA A 163 4.55 20.50 8.31
N VAL A 164 5.42 19.55 8.02
CA VAL A 164 6.83 19.81 7.72
C VAL A 164 6.93 20.29 6.27
N ALA A 165 7.01 21.60 6.05
CA ALA A 165 6.99 22.22 4.72
C ALA A 165 8.06 21.66 3.75
N THR A 166 9.16 21.16 4.28
CA THR A 166 10.28 20.58 3.50
C THR A 166 10.17 19.08 3.29
N ASP A 167 9.16 18.41 3.89
CA ASP A 167 8.97 16.96 3.80
C ASP A 167 7.57 16.62 3.28
N TYR A 168 7.48 16.37 1.97
CA TYR A 168 6.23 16.11 1.29
C TYR A 168 6.42 15.12 0.14
N ARG A 169 5.30 14.51 -0.27
CA ARG A 169 5.18 13.72 -1.50
C ARG A 169 4.24 14.41 -2.47
N TYR A 170 4.47 14.26 -3.76
CA TYR A 170 3.52 14.69 -4.80
C TYR A 170 2.42 13.65 -4.94
N ILE A 171 1.20 14.13 -5.15
CA ILE A 171 0.04 13.29 -5.47
C ILE A 171 -0.03 13.15 -6.99
N LEU A 172 -0.13 11.92 -7.49
CA LEU A 172 -0.22 11.64 -8.92
C LEU A 172 -1.56 12.15 -9.48
N ALA A 173 -1.54 12.77 -10.65
CA ALA A 173 -2.75 13.02 -11.42
C ALA A 173 -3.32 11.69 -11.96
N ALA A 174 -4.57 11.36 -11.65
CA ALA A 174 -5.19 10.08 -12.03
C ALA A 174 -5.03 9.70 -13.52
N PRO A 175 -5.09 10.65 -14.50
CA PRO A 175 -4.83 10.34 -15.92
C PRO A 175 -3.40 9.83 -16.22
N ARG A 176 -2.48 9.95 -15.27
CA ARG A 176 -1.10 9.44 -15.41
C ARG A 176 -0.91 8.02 -14.88
N LEU A 177 -1.85 7.53 -14.09
CA LEU A 177 -1.79 6.23 -13.43
C LEU A 177 -1.53 5.09 -14.44
N SER A 178 -2.32 5.04 -15.50
CA SER A 178 -2.19 4.00 -16.54
C SER A 178 -0.75 3.90 -17.06
N ASN A 179 -0.13 5.02 -17.43
CA ASN A 179 1.24 5.03 -17.95
C ASN A 179 2.30 4.57 -16.93
N VAL A 180 2.10 4.91 -15.65
CA VAL A 180 2.99 4.47 -14.57
C VAL A 180 2.85 2.96 -14.37
N MET A 181 1.62 2.45 -14.31
CA MET A 181 1.35 1.02 -14.14
C MET A 181 1.84 0.17 -15.31
N ASP A 182 1.66 0.62 -16.56
CA ASP A 182 2.15 -0.10 -17.74
C ASP A 182 3.67 -0.26 -17.70
N GLY A 183 4.38 0.80 -17.29
CA GLY A 183 5.82 0.74 -17.10
C GLY A 183 6.24 -0.23 -16.00
N PHE A 184 5.55 -0.23 -14.87
CA PHE A 184 5.78 -1.14 -13.76
C PHE A 184 5.53 -2.59 -14.16
N LEU A 185 4.35 -2.88 -14.72
CA LEU A 185 3.92 -4.22 -15.09
C LEU A 185 4.83 -4.87 -16.13
N LYS A 186 5.41 -4.09 -17.05
CA LYS A 186 6.41 -4.58 -18.00
C LYS A 186 7.60 -5.25 -17.32
N ASP A 187 8.04 -4.70 -16.19
CA ASP A 187 9.15 -5.26 -15.43
C ASP A 187 8.68 -6.28 -14.39
N TYR A 188 7.51 -6.07 -13.76
CA TYR A 188 6.97 -6.95 -12.72
C TYR A 188 6.64 -8.35 -13.25
N LYS A 189 6.11 -8.46 -14.45
CA LYS A 189 5.85 -9.74 -15.14
C LYS A 189 7.10 -10.64 -15.23
N LYS A 190 8.29 -10.04 -15.32
CA LYS A 190 9.56 -10.80 -15.38
C LYS A 190 9.96 -11.41 -14.02
N LEU A 191 9.27 -11.05 -12.94
CA LEU A 191 9.53 -11.59 -11.61
C LEU A 191 8.76 -12.89 -11.38
N GLU A 192 7.80 -13.22 -12.27
CA GLU A 192 6.99 -14.45 -12.18
C GLU A 192 6.32 -14.59 -10.80
N LEU A 193 5.79 -13.47 -10.28
CA LEU A 193 4.98 -13.43 -9.08
C LEU A 193 3.51 -13.36 -9.48
N SER A 194 2.67 -14.07 -8.72
CA SER A 194 1.21 -14.01 -8.86
C SER A 194 0.54 -13.03 -7.89
N THR A 195 1.30 -12.42 -7.00
CA THR A 195 0.82 -11.60 -5.87
C THR A 195 1.36 -10.18 -5.98
N LEU A 196 0.65 -9.20 -5.42
CA LEU A 196 1.09 -7.81 -5.33
C LEU A 196 0.37 -7.09 -4.19
N SER A 197 1.10 -6.29 -3.40
CA SER A 197 0.49 -5.36 -2.44
C SER A 197 0.39 -3.96 -3.01
N LEU A 198 -0.74 -3.28 -2.76
CA LEU A 198 -1.03 -1.92 -3.20
C LEU A 198 -1.22 -1.02 -1.99
N ASN A 199 -0.23 -0.15 -1.77
CA ASN A 199 -0.21 0.70 -0.58
C ASN A 199 -1.28 1.79 -0.60
N ASP A 200 -1.51 2.45 -1.73
CA ASP A 200 -2.33 3.67 -1.79
C ASP A 200 -3.49 3.64 -2.80
N LEU A 201 -3.50 2.72 -3.73
CA LEU A 201 -4.48 2.71 -4.83
C LEU A 201 -5.92 2.50 -4.34
N ALA A 202 -6.11 1.83 -3.20
CA ALA A 202 -7.41 1.51 -2.64
C ALA A 202 -7.96 2.58 -1.67
N PHE A 203 -7.22 3.65 -1.35
CA PHE A 203 -7.70 4.70 -0.46
C PHE A 203 -7.31 6.13 -0.88
N GLU A 204 -6.37 6.30 -1.80
CA GLU A 204 -6.00 7.62 -2.33
C GLU A 204 -6.83 7.94 -3.58
N LEU A 205 -7.74 8.89 -3.47
CA LEU A 205 -8.61 9.32 -4.55
C LEU A 205 -8.69 10.84 -4.62
N ASN A 206 -8.07 11.43 -5.62
CA ASN A 206 -7.88 12.86 -5.74
C ASN A 206 -8.37 13.40 -7.08
N SER A 207 -8.96 14.61 -7.06
CA SER A 207 -9.23 15.39 -8.25
C SER A 207 -7.96 16.06 -8.78
N ASP A 208 -7.94 16.45 -10.06
CA ASP A 208 -6.86 17.23 -10.69
C ASP A 208 -7.43 18.48 -11.35
N PHE A 209 -7.17 19.64 -10.75
CA PHE A 209 -7.70 20.94 -11.22
C PHE A 209 -6.70 21.65 -12.13
N ARG A 210 -6.67 21.28 -13.42
CA ARG A 210 -5.83 21.90 -14.44
C ARG A 210 -6.42 23.22 -14.93
N TYR A 211 -5.55 24.15 -15.40
CA TYR A 211 -6.01 25.39 -16.05
C TYR A 211 -6.86 25.11 -17.28
N ASN A 212 -6.50 24.12 -18.07
CA ASN A 212 -7.29 23.72 -19.23
C ASN A 212 -8.49 22.87 -18.75
N PRO A 213 -9.75 23.33 -18.95
CA PRO A 213 -10.93 22.60 -18.52
C PRO A 213 -11.04 21.18 -19.11
N LYS A 214 -10.53 20.96 -20.33
CA LYS A 214 -10.50 19.63 -20.97
C LYS A 214 -9.58 18.63 -20.28
N LYS A 215 -8.70 19.11 -19.40
CA LYS A 215 -7.76 18.30 -18.61
C LYS A 215 -8.11 18.26 -17.12
N LEU A 216 -9.22 18.88 -16.73
CA LEU A 216 -9.75 18.77 -15.39
C LEU A 216 -10.25 17.34 -15.19
N THR A 217 -9.95 16.76 -14.04
CA THR A 217 -10.44 15.43 -13.64
C THR A 217 -11.09 15.58 -12.28
N ASP A 218 -12.38 15.32 -12.18
CA ASP A 218 -13.08 15.27 -10.92
C ASP A 218 -12.83 13.93 -10.20
N ARG A 219 -13.33 13.79 -8.96
CA ARG A 219 -13.08 12.60 -8.15
C ARG A 219 -13.77 11.34 -8.71
N GLU A 220 -14.93 11.48 -9.35
CA GLU A 220 -15.63 10.36 -9.97
C GLU A 220 -14.88 9.84 -11.20
N GLN A 221 -14.42 10.76 -12.04
CA GLN A 221 -13.56 10.43 -13.18
C GLN A 221 -12.25 9.79 -12.71
N ALA A 222 -11.63 10.32 -11.64
CA ALA A 222 -10.42 9.74 -11.06
C ALA A 222 -10.67 8.31 -10.54
N LYS A 223 -11.82 8.07 -9.89
CA LYS A 223 -12.22 6.73 -9.44
C LYS A 223 -12.29 5.74 -10.61
N ASN A 224 -12.90 6.14 -11.73
CA ASN A 224 -13.00 5.28 -12.90
C ASN A 224 -11.61 4.95 -13.47
N LEU A 225 -10.71 5.92 -13.55
CA LEU A 225 -9.31 5.69 -13.95
C LEU A 225 -8.55 4.75 -13.00
N VAL A 226 -8.83 4.81 -11.69
CA VAL A 226 -8.28 3.89 -10.71
C VAL A 226 -8.84 2.48 -10.91
N ILE A 227 -10.14 2.33 -11.15
CA ILE A 227 -10.78 1.04 -11.47
C ILE A 227 -10.16 0.44 -12.74
N ASP A 228 -9.93 1.24 -13.79
CA ASP A 228 -9.22 0.79 -14.99
C ASP A 228 -7.78 0.33 -14.66
N GLY A 229 -7.15 0.98 -13.70
CA GLY A 229 -5.85 0.56 -13.14
C GLY A 229 -5.93 -0.82 -12.49
N PHE A 230 -6.91 -1.07 -11.63
CA PHE A 230 -7.16 -2.38 -11.03
C PHE A 230 -7.41 -3.46 -12.09
N ALA A 231 -8.17 -3.16 -13.13
CA ALA A 231 -8.44 -4.11 -14.22
C ALA A 231 -7.17 -4.60 -14.92
N LYS A 232 -6.09 -3.82 -14.92
CA LYS A 232 -4.76 -4.26 -15.43
C LYS A 232 -4.06 -5.27 -14.51
N LEU A 233 -4.49 -5.37 -13.25
CA LEU A 233 -3.92 -6.23 -12.23
C LEU A 233 -4.74 -7.48 -11.98
N LYS A 234 -5.75 -7.78 -12.79
CA LYS A 234 -6.70 -8.89 -12.62
C LYS A 234 -6.04 -10.29 -12.54
N ASP A 235 -4.83 -10.44 -13.11
CA ASP A 235 -4.09 -11.68 -13.13
C ASP A 235 -3.22 -11.88 -11.86
N TYR A 236 -3.29 -10.93 -10.92
CA TYR A 236 -2.56 -10.95 -9.65
C TYR A 236 -3.52 -11.09 -8.48
N GLU A 237 -3.12 -11.82 -7.46
CA GLU A 237 -3.74 -11.78 -6.14
C GLU A 237 -3.31 -10.50 -5.43
N LEU A 238 -4.29 -9.65 -5.10
CA LEU A 238 -4.01 -8.33 -4.56
C LEU A 238 -4.21 -8.27 -3.05
N MET A 239 -3.22 -7.72 -2.36
CA MET A 239 -3.33 -7.28 -0.97
C MET A 239 -3.47 -5.75 -0.97
N LEU A 240 -4.58 -5.25 -0.43
CA LEU A 240 -4.87 -3.82 -0.36
C LEU A 240 -4.60 -3.29 1.04
N ASN A 241 -3.92 -2.16 1.12
CA ASN A 241 -3.81 -1.38 2.35
C ASN A 241 -5.05 -0.47 2.47
N GLY A 242 -5.83 -0.60 3.56
CA GLY A 242 -7.15 0.02 3.66
C GLY A 242 -8.16 -0.66 2.74
N GLY A 243 -9.14 0.06 2.20
CA GLY A 243 -10.06 -0.55 1.25
C GLY A 243 -11.34 0.25 1.04
N PHE A 244 -11.31 1.23 0.16
CA PHE A 244 -12.55 1.84 -0.34
C PHE A 244 -13.34 0.83 -1.20
N ALA A 245 -14.65 0.99 -1.19
CA ALA A 245 -15.58 0.09 -1.86
C ALA A 245 -15.25 -0.23 -3.33
N TYR A 246 -14.62 0.69 -4.05
CA TYR A 246 -14.25 0.50 -5.45
C TYR A 246 -13.05 -0.47 -5.64
N GLY A 247 -12.21 -0.65 -4.61
CA GLY A 247 -11.08 -1.57 -4.65
C GLY A 247 -11.43 -2.99 -4.22
N LEU A 248 -12.45 -3.16 -3.37
CA LEU A 248 -12.82 -4.45 -2.78
C LEU A 248 -13.07 -5.58 -3.78
N PRO A 249 -13.69 -5.36 -4.96
CA PRO A 249 -13.90 -6.42 -5.95
C PRO A 249 -12.61 -7.04 -6.49
N PHE A 250 -11.47 -6.37 -6.33
CA PHE A 250 -10.16 -6.82 -6.79
C PHE A 250 -9.29 -7.39 -5.67
N ALA A 251 -9.74 -7.25 -4.41
CA ALA A 251 -8.97 -7.64 -3.24
C ALA A 251 -9.07 -9.13 -2.95
N LYS A 252 -7.94 -9.80 -2.75
CA LYS A 252 -7.85 -11.11 -2.09
C LYS A 252 -7.70 -10.92 -0.57
N HIS A 253 -6.88 -9.95 -0.19
CA HIS A 253 -6.60 -9.58 1.19
C HIS A 253 -6.75 -8.07 1.40
N VAL A 254 -7.22 -7.67 2.56
CA VAL A 254 -7.24 -6.27 3.01
C VAL A 254 -6.54 -6.19 4.36
N ILE A 255 -5.50 -5.37 4.45
CA ILE A 255 -4.81 -5.07 5.70
C ILE A 255 -5.13 -3.65 6.15
N ASN A 256 -4.89 -3.35 7.43
CA ASN A 256 -5.24 -2.06 8.02
C ASN A 256 -6.71 -1.69 7.78
N ALA A 257 -7.61 -2.70 7.81
CA ALA A 257 -9.04 -2.47 7.76
C ALA A 257 -9.46 -1.56 8.93
N PRO A 258 -10.35 -0.56 8.71
CA PRO A 258 -10.76 0.35 9.76
C PRO A 258 -11.42 -0.40 10.91
N ASP A 259 -10.86 -0.27 12.11
CA ASP A 259 -11.32 -0.93 13.33
C ASP A 259 -11.52 0.03 14.51
N ALA A 260 -11.31 1.33 14.29
CA ALA A 260 -11.38 2.34 15.32
C ALA A 260 -12.62 3.24 15.20
N LEU A 261 -13.08 3.69 16.36
CA LEU A 261 -14.05 4.78 16.50
C LEU A 261 -13.37 6.13 16.34
N ASN A 262 -14.14 7.12 15.92
CA ASN A 262 -13.71 8.52 15.89
C ASN A 262 -13.71 9.19 17.28
N GLY A 263 -14.00 8.46 18.36
CA GLY A 263 -13.84 8.91 19.75
C GLY A 263 -14.72 10.09 20.20
N TYR A 264 -15.76 10.43 19.45
CA TYR A 264 -16.70 11.47 19.90
C TYR A 264 -17.50 11.01 21.11
N ALA A 265 -17.64 11.91 22.12
CA ALA A 265 -18.38 11.64 23.36
C ALA A 265 -19.86 11.26 23.20
N MET A 266 -20.42 11.47 22.01
CA MET A 266 -21.81 11.12 21.67
C MET A 266 -21.98 9.68 21.15
N ILE A 267 -20.89 8.91 21.05
CA ILE A 267 -20.92 7.56 20.51
C ILE A 267 -20.81 6.56 21.66
N ASP A 268 -21.87 5.80 21.90
CA ASP A 268 -21.92 4.79 22.95
C ASP A 268 -21.19 3.50 22.55
N GLU A 269 -21.44 3.00 21.33
CA GLU A 269 -20.88 1.73 20.83
C GLU A 269 -20.46 1.82 19.37
N MET A 270 -19.46 1.01 19.01
CA MET A 270 -19.05 0.80 17.63
C MET A 270 -19.74 -0.43 17.04
N VAL A 271 -20.43 -0.24 15.93
CA VAL A 271 -20.84 -1.36 15.09
C VAL A 271 -19.71 -1.62 14.08
N PRO A 272 -19.08 -2.82 14.09
CA PRO A 272 -18.00 -3.15 13.14
C PRO A 272 -18.59 -3.42 11.74
N PHE A 273 -19.19 -2.39 11.16
CA PHE A 273 -19.97 -2.48 9.92
C PHE A 273 -19.11 -2.96 8.74
N TYR A 274 -17.87 -2.46 8.64
CA TYR A 274 -16.94 -2.83 7.59
C TYR A 274 -16.61 -4.33 7.65
N GLN A 275 -16.28 -4.83 8.84
CA GLN A 275 -15.98 -6.23 9.09
C GLN A 275 -17.18 -7.13 8.78
N ILE A 276 -18.37 -6.73 9.23
CA ILE A 276 -19.62 -7.48 8.95
C ILE A 276 -19.89 -7.52 7.43
N ALA A 277 -19.65 -6.41 6.74
CA ALA A 277 -19.86 -6.31 5.29
C ALA A 277 -18.87 -7.17 4.49
N LEU A 278 -17.61 -7.30 4.94
CA LEU A 278 -16.57 -8.06 4.25
C LEU A 278 -16.53 -9.54 4.60
N ARG A 279 -17.16 -9.94 5.70
CA ARG A 279 -17.15 -11.34 6.16
C ARG A 279 -17.65 -12.29 5.07
N GLY A 280 -16.80 -13.26 4.72
CA GLY A 280 -17.09 -14.27 3.68
C GLY A 280 -16.83 -13.80 2.24
N PHE A 281 -16.30 -12.60 2.05
CA PHE A 281 -15.96 -12.05 0.72
C PHE A 281 -14.48 -11.76 0.55
N VAL A 282 -13.83 -11.24 1.58
CA VAL A 282 -12.41 -10.86 1.54
C VAL A 282 -11.76 -11.25 2.86
N ASN A 283 -10.56 -11.78 2.81
CA ASN A 283 -9.74 -11.94 4.02
C ASN A 283 -9.22 -10.56 4.46
N TYR A 284 -9.38 -10.22 5.73
CA TYR A 284 -8.94 -8.91 6.21
C TYR A 284 -8.28 -8.98 7.60
N ALA A 285 -7.39 -8.04 7.86
CA ALA A 285 -6.81 -7.77 9.16
C ALA A 285 -6.95 -6.28 9.50
N GLY A 286 -7.13 -5.97 10.76
CA GLY A 286 -7.11 -4.60 11.29
C GLY A 286 -5.71 -4.02 11.32
N GLU A 287 -5.52 -2.93 12.06
CA GLU A 287 -4.22 -2.32 12.26
C GLU A 287 -3.25 -3.28 12.96
N ALA A 288 -1.97 -3.27 12.58
CA ALA A 288 -0.96 -4.13 13.16
C ALA A 288 -0.83 -3.89 14.67
N ILE A 289 -0.72 -4.96 15.46
CA ILE A 289 -0.73 -4.94 16.94
C ILE A 289 0.37 -4.02 17.49
N ASN A 290 1.55 -4.02 16.89
CA ASN A 290 2.69 -3.20 17.32
C ASN A 290 2.59 -1.71 16.94
N PHE A 291 1.61 -1.32 16.12
CA PHE A 291 1.29 0.08 15.84
C PHE A 291 0.10 0.60 16.65
N ALA A 292 -0.61 -0.29 17.35
CA ALA A 292 -1.72 0.11 18.20
C ALA A 292 -1.28 1.01 19.35
N TYR A 293 -2.08 2.01 19.68
CA TYR A 293 -1.84 2.90 20.83
C TYR A 293 -1.73 2.11 22.15
N ASN A 294 -2.57 1.08 22.30
CA ASN A 294 -2.51 0.14 23.42
C ASN A 294 -2.50 -1.31 22.89
N PRO A 295 -1.31 -1.91 22.67
CA PRO A 295 -1.21 -3.26 22.14
C PRO A 295 -1.88 -4.34 23.02
N THR A 296 -1.96 -4.10 24.34
CA THR A 296 -2.58 -5.05 25.27
C THR A 296 -4.10 -5.12 25.10
N GLU A 297 -4.77 -3.99 24.92
CA GLU A 297 -6.20 -3.96 24.65
C GLU A 297 -6.54 -4.59 23.28
N LYS A 298 -5.68 -4.38 22.28
CA LYS A 298 -5.88 -4.97 20.94
C LYS A 298 -5.73 -6.49 20.93
N LYS A 299 -4.92 -7.06 21.81
CA LYS A 299 -4.80 -8.52 21.96
C LYS A 299 -6.04 -9.20 22.56
N LEU A 300 -6.89 -8.41 23.22
CA LEU A 300 -8.09 -8.90 23.92
C LEU A 300 -9.38 -8.75 23.09
N ARG A 301 -9.30 -8.09 21.93
CA ARG A 301 -10.40 -7.91 20.97
C ARG A 301 -10.26 -8.83 19.79
#